data_53fa0f19cb40306eae3bac452348195e
#
_entry.id   53fa0f19cb40306eae3bac452348195e
#
_cell.length_a   1.000
_cell.length_b   1.000
_cell.length_c   1.000
_cell.angle_alpha   90.00
_cell.angle_beta   90.00
_cell.angle_gamma   90.00
#
_symmetry.space_group_name_H-M   'P 1'
#
loop_
_entity.id
_entity.type
_entity.pdbx_description
1 polymer ?
#
loop_
_entity_poly.entity_id
_entity_poly.type
_entity_poly.pdbx_seq_one_letter_code
_entity_poly.pdbx_strand_id
1 'polypeptide(L)'
;MIVVTGLIEISELDRDRAILLATELAQETRKETGCLSCGFYEDIGHPCRIRVYEEWESDEVLARHFTMPHMVRFAEGMSDMEIVAMDIQKFEAGPRSPI
;
A
#
# COMPACT_ATOMS: atom_id res chain seq x y z
N MET A 1 11.42 6.05 -11.85
CA MET A 1 10.84 5.75 -10.54
C MET A 1 10.01 4.47 -10.60
N ILE A 2 9.79 3.86 -9.46
CA ILE A 2 8.99 2.65 -9.38
C ILE A 2 7.60 3.00 -8.84
N VAL A 3 6.57 2.55 -9.54
CA VAL A 3 5.18 2.64 -9.07
C VAL A 3 4.75 1.28 -8.55
N VAL A 4 4.14 1.27 -7.37
CA VAL A 4 3.48 0.11 -6.80
C VAL A 4 2.00 0.43 -6.75
N THR A 5 1.16 -0.40 -7.32
CA THR A 5 -0.29 -0.21 -7.24
C THR A 5 -1.02 -1.53 -7.36
N GLY A 6 -2.20 -1.59 -6.78
CA GLY A 6 -3.04 -2.76 -6.86
C GLY A 6 -4.27 -2.66 -5.98
N LEU A 7 -5.06 -3.72 -6.02
CA LEU A 7 -6.29 -3.81 -5.25
C LEU A 7 -6.19 -4.87 -4.18
N ILE A 8 -6.74 -4.55 -3.01
CA ILE A 8 -6.93 -5.47 -1.91
C ILE A 8 -8.41 -5.45 -1.59
N GLU A 9 -9.05 -6.62 -1.63
CA GLU A 9 -10.43 -6.78 -1.21
C GLU A 9 -10.45 -7.61 0.07
N ILE A 10 -11.07 -7.08 1.11
CA ILE A 10 -11.14 -7.73 2.41
C ILE A 10 -12.58 -7.93 2.84
N SER A 11 -12.81 -8.83 3.79
CA SER A 11 -14.14 -9.06 4.30
C SER A 11 -14.67 -7.80 4.99
N GLU A 12 -15.98 -7.63 4.95
CA GLU A 12 -16.64 -6.49 5.60
C GLU A 12 -16.37 -6.43 7.10
N LEU A 13 -16.23 -7.59 7.74
CA LEU A 13 -15.94 -7.68 9.18
C LEU A 13 -14.57 -7.12 9.55
N ASP A 14 -13.59 -7.22 8.66
CA ASP A 14 -12.23 -6.79 8.92
C ASP A 14 -11.92 -5.39 8.39
N ARG A 15 -12.87 -4.77 7.69
CA ARG A 15 -12.63 -3.52 6.98
C ARG A 15 -12.09 -2.40 7.87
N ASP A 16 -12.73 -2.14 8.99
CA ASP A 16 -12.33 -1.01 9.84
C ASP A 16 -10.94 -1.21 10.41
N ARG A 17 -10.60 -2.44 10.81
CA ARG A 17 -9.27 -2.75 11.32
C ARG A 17 -8.21 -2.65 10.23
N ALA A 18 -8.53 -3.08 9.02
CA ALA A 18 -7.62 -2.96 7.89
C ALA A 18 -7.35 -1.50 7.53
N ILE A 19 -8.36 -0.64 7.60
CA ILE A 19 -8.19 0.80 7.34
C ILE A 19 -7.28 1.43 8.40
N LEU A 20 -7.42 1.06 9.66
CA LEU A 20 -6.52 1.53 10.71
C LEU A 20 -5.08 1.14 10.44
N LEU A 21 -4.85 -0.13 10.09
CA LEU A 21 -3.51 -0.63 9.78
C LEU A 21 -2.92 0.05 8.55
N ALA A 22 -3.72 0.24 7.50
CA ALA A 22 -3.29 0.92 6.28
C ALA A 22 -2.94 2.39 6.54
N THR A 23 -3.74 3.07 7.36
CA THR A 23 -3.50 4.46 7.75
C THR A 23 -2.16 4.59 8.48
N GLU A 24 -1.91 3.73 9.44
CA GLU A 24 -0.65 3.72 10.18
C GLU A 24 0.53 3.41 9.27
N LEU A 25 0.40 2.40 8.42
CA LEU A 25 1.44 2.06 7.45
C LEU A 25 1.77 3.22 6.53
N ALA A 26 0.76 3.87 5.97
CA ALA A 26 0.98 4.99 5.06
C ALA A 26 1.69 6.16 5.75
N GLN A 27 1.32 6.48 6.97
CA GLN A 27 1.96 7.55 7.74
C GLN A 27 3.45 7.28 7.94
N GLU A 28 3.82 6.05 8.30
CA GLU A 28 5.21 5.69 8.53
C GLU A 28 5.99 5.52 7.22
N THR A 29 5.34 4.97 6.20
CA THR A 29 5.96 4.79 4.89
C THR A 29 6.36 6.12 4.26
N ARG A 30 5.53 7.15 4.41
CA ARG A 30 5.79 8.49 3.88
C ARG A 30 7.06 9.14 4.46
N LYS A 31 7.52 8.68 5.61
CA LYS A 31 8.74 9.16 6.26
C LYS A 31 10.01 8.45 5.75
N GLU A 32 9.86 7.36 5.00
CA GLU A 32 11.02 6.61 4.50
C GLU A 32 11.75 7.41 3.43
N THR A 33 13.08 7.37 3.50
CA THR A 33 13.93 7.95 2.45
C THR A 33 13.67 7.20 1.14
N GLY A 34 13.38 7.95 0.08
CA GLY A 34 13.10 7.37 -1.24
C GLY A 34 11.63 7.11 -1.52
N CYS A 35 10.74 7.25 -0.53
CA CYS A 35 9.31 7.22 -0.75
C CYS A 35 8.85 8.57 -1.30
N LEU A 36 8.36 8.58 -2.53
CA LEU A 36 7.86 9.80 -3.17
C LEU A 36 6.38 10.01 -2.88
N SER A 37 5.62 8.94 -2.74
CA SER A 37 4.18 8.97 -2.47
C SER A 37 3.73 7.63 -1.92
N CYS A 38 2.77 7.64 -1.01
CA CYS A 38 2.13 6.43 -0.51
C CYS A 38 0.73 6.76 -0.03
N GLY A 39 -0.24 5.98 -0.47
CA GLY A 39 -1.62 6.12 -0.02
C GLY A 39 -2.46 4.89 -0.27
N PHE A 40 -3.55 4.79 0.49
CA PHE A 40 -4.58 3.78 0.33
C PHE A 40 -5.90 4.50 0.08
N TYR A 41 -6.70 3.99 -0.85
CA TYR A 41 -7.91 4.66 -1.32
C TYR A 41 -9.05 3.66 -1.45
N GLU A 42 -10.24 4.04 -1.02
CA GLU A 42 -11.43 3.22 -1.26
C GLU A 42 -11.83 3.28 -2.73
N ASP A 43 -12.20 2.14 -3.27
CA ASP A 43 -12.83 2.09 -4.59
C ASP A 43 -14.27 2.64 -4.48
N ILE A 44 -14.61 3.59 -5.32
CA ILE A 44 -15.97 4.17 -5.32
C ILE A 44 -16.98 3.08 -5.64
N GLY A 45 -17.99 2.92 -4.76
CA GLY A 45 -19.01 1.90 -4.91
C GLY A 45 -18.65 0.52 -4.34
N HIS A 46 -17.41 0.35 -3.86
CA HIS A 46 -16.93 -0.92 -3.30
C HIS A 46 -16.12 -0.68 -2.02
N PRO A 47 -16.79 -0.44 -0.87
CA PRO A 47 -16.09 -0.02 0.35
C PRO A 47 -15.09 -1.04 0.92
N CYS A 48 -15.22 -2.32 0.56
CA CYS A 48 -14.26 -3.36 0.96
C CYS A 48 -13.10 -3.52 0.00
N ARG A 49 -13.07 -2.74 -1.06
CA ARG A 49 -12.01 -2.77 -2.07
C ARG A 49 -11.14 -1.54 -1.92
N ILE A 50 -9.87 -1.76 -1.65
CA ILE A 50 -8.91 -0.70 -1.33
C ILE A 50 -7.79 -0.75 -2.36
N ARG A 51 -7.48 0.39 -2.95
CA ARG A 51 -6.32 0.52 -3.83
C ARG A 51 -5.15 1.08 -3.05
N VAL A 52 -4.00 0.41 -3.14
CA VAL A 52 -2.72 0.97 -2.74
C VAL A 52 -2.07 1.68 -3.94
N TYR A 53 -1.45 2.82 -3.69
CA TYR A 53 -0.66 3.51 -4.70
C TYR A 53 0.59 4.08 -4.04
N GLU A 54 1.76 3.74 -4.58
CA GLU A 54 3.04 4.19 -4.07
C GLU A 54 3.98 4.56 -5.20
N GLU A 55 4.84 5.54 -4.93
CA GLU A 55 5.93 5.91 -5.83
C GLU A 55 7.24 5.88 -5.06
N TRP A 56 8.24 5.23 -5.65
CA TRP A 56 9.56 5.05 -5.03
C TRP A 56 10.67 5.49 -5.98
N GLU A 57 11.74 6.04 -5.44
CA GLU A 57 12.88 6.49 -6.27
C GLU A 57 13.52 5.35 -7.04
N SER A 58 13.61 4.16 -6.43
CA SER A 58 14.31 3.01 -7.00
C SER A 58 13.82 1.69 -6.42
N ASP A 59 14.18 0.58 -7.07
CA ASP A 59 13.91 -0.76 -6.53
C ASP A 59 14.62 -1.00 -5.20
N GLU A 60 15.80 -0.41 -5.00
CA GLU A 60 16.57 -0.58 -3.76
C GLU A 60 15.84 -0.01 -2.55
N VAL A 61 15.26 1.19 -2.67
CA VAL A 61 14.51 1.78 -1.56
C VAL A 61 13.20 1.05 -1.33
N LEU A 62 12.57 0.54 -2.38
CA LEU A 62 11.37 -0.31 -2.24
C LEU A 62 11.71 -1.60 -1.50
N ALA A 63 12.82 -2.26 -1.87
CA ALA A 63 13.25 -3.48 -1.20
C ALA A 63 13.50 -3.24 0.29
N ARG A 64 14.11 -2.12 0.65
CA ARG A 64 14.34 -1.74 2.04
C ARG A 64 13.01 -1.53 2.79
N HIS A 65 12.00 -0.95 2.12
CA HIS A 65 10.67 -0.77 2.70
C HIS A 65 10.10 -2.07 3.27
N PHE A 66 10.26 -3.18 2.56
CA PHE A 66 9.72 -4.46 3.00
C PHE A 66 10.37 -5.00 4.28
N THR A 67 11.52 -4.45 4.68
CA THR A 67 12.22 -4.83 5.92
C THR A 67 11.90 -3.90 7.10
N MET A 68 11.16 -2.83 6.88
CA MET A 68 10.89 -1.83 7.91
C MET A 68 9.92 -2.36 8.97
N PRO A 69 10.10 -1.94 10.24
CA PRO A 69 9.23 -2.39 11.33
C PRO A 69 7.75 -2.14 11.09
N HIS A 70 7.39 -1.01 10.50
CA HIS A 70 5.99 -0.70 10.21
C HIS A 70 5.41 -1.63 9.15
N MET A 71 6.20 -2.09 8.19
CA MET A 71 5.74 -3.07 7.20
C MET A 71 5.54 -4.45 7.85
N VAL A 72 6.44 -4.83 8.74
CA VAL A 72 6.30 -6.08 9.50
C VAL A 72 5.04 -6.04 10.37
N ARG A 73 4.78 -4.93 11.08
CA ARG A 73 3.56 -4.77 11.89
C ARG A 73 2.30 -4.86 11.04
N PHE A 74 2.32 -4.23 9.86
CA PHE A 74 1.19 -4.29 8.94
C PHE A 74 0.91 -5.74 8.50
N ALA A 75 1.95 -6.46 8.09
CA ALA A 75 1.82 -7.86 7.66
C ALA A 75 1.29 -8.75 8.79
N GLU A 76 1.79 -8.55 10.01
CA GLU A 76 1.30 -9.28 11.18
C GLU A 76 -0.17 -8.97 11.47
N GLY A 77 -0.55 -7.70 11.42
CA GLY A 77 -1.94 -7.29 11.63
C GLY A 77 -2.90 -7.81 10.59
N MET A 78 -2.44 -7.97 9.34
CA MET A 78 -3.25 -8.50 8.25
C MET A 78 -3.33 -10.03 8.25
N SER A 79 -2.44 -10.71 8.96
CA SER A 79 -2.28 -12.16 8.86
C SER A 79 -3.50 -12.97 9.33
N ASP A 80 -4.32 -12.41 10.22
CA ASP A 80 -5.52 -13.06 10.74
C ASP A 80 -6.82 -12.52 10.11
N MET A 81 -6.70 -11.68 9.11
CA MET A 81 -7.86 -11.14 8.38
C MET A 81 -8.20 -12.01 7.17
N GLU A 82 -9.47 -11.98 6.80
CA GLU A 82 -9.90 -12.61 5.56
C GLU A 82 -9.64 -11.66 4.39
N ILE A 83 -8.64 -11.99 3.57
CA ILE A 83 -8.35 -11.29 2.34
C ILE A 83 -9.04 -12.03 1.20
N VAL A 84 -10.07 -11.41 0.63
CA VAL A 84 -10.90 -12.01 -0.43
C VAL A 84 -10.13 -12.05 -1.74
N ALA A 85 -9.40 -10.98 -2.05
CA ALA A 85 -8.57 -10.90 -3.25
C ALA A 85 -7.45 -9.89 -3.02
N MET A 86 -6.31 -10.13 -3.67
CA MET A 86 -5.19 -9.19 -3.63
C MET A 86 -4.39 -9.34 -4.91
N ASP A 87 -4.19 -8.20 -5.60
CA ASP A 87 -3.36 -8.13 -6.79
C ASP A 87 -2.61 -6.81 -6.77
N ILE A 88 -1.35 -6.86 -6.33
CA ILE A 88 -0.48 -5.70 -6.21
C ILE A 88 0.73 -5.93 -7.10
N GLN A 89 1.02 -4.97 -7.98
CA GLN A 89 2.11 -5.07 -8.95
C GLN A 89 2.97 -3.83 -8.89
N LYS A 90 4.19 -3.94 -9.42
CA LYS A 90 5.08 -2.81 -9.59
C LYS A 90 5.52 -2.70 -11.04
N PHE A 91 5.83 -1.49 -11.45
CA PHE A 91 6.39 -1.23 -12.78
C PHE A 91 7.26 0.03 -12.74
N GLU A 92 8.16 0.13 -13.68
CA GLU A 92 8.97 1.33 -13.86
C GLU A 92 8.18 2.37 -14.62
N ALA A 93 8.11 3.59 -14.08
CA ALA A 93 7.40 4.70 -14.71
C ALA A 93 8.39 5.69 -15.29
N GLY A 94 8.04 6.26 -16.44
CA GLY A 94 8.77 7.34 -17.06
C GLY A 94 8.50 8.70 -16.41
N PRO A 95 9.04 9.79 -16.99
CA PRO A 95 8.83 11.13 -16.48
C PRO A 95 7.34 11.50 -16.39
N ARG A 96 7.00 12.25 -15.38
CA ARG A 96 5.64 12.77 -15.19
C ARG A 96 5.44 14.01 -16.01
N SER A 97 4.23 14.20 -16.52
CA SER A 97 3.82 15.44 -17.14
C SER A 97 2.37 15.73 -16.78
N PRO A 98 1.98 17.01 -16.64
CA PRO A 98 0.58 17.35 -16.40
C PRO A 98 -0.27 17.03 -17.62
N ILE A 99 -1.54 16.78 -17.36
CA ILE A 99 -2.53 16.61 -18.42
C ILE A 99 -2.84 17.96 -19.04
#